data_fab8041b7062f66e10d99e718a6aa0bc
#
_entry.id   fab8041b7062f66e10d99e718a6aa0bc
#
_cell.length_a   1.000
_cell.length_b   1.000
_cell.length_c   1.000
_cell.angle_alpha   90.00
_cell.angle_beta   90.00
_cell.angle_gamma   90.00
#
_symmetry.space_group_name_H-M   'P 1'
#
loop_
_entity.id
_entity.type
_entity.pdbx_description
1 polymer ?
#
loop_
_entity_poly.entity_id
_entity_poly.type
_entity_poly.pdbx_seq_one_letter_code
_entity_poly.pdbx_strand_id
1 'polypeptide(L)'
;MSEDLTGKKEKKVEYVELIYDLIFVYVIGRNNLLLHSFSNGFVKPTAFNAYALCTLAVIQIWNFSTYYINVFGRHSIREHVFLFVNMFLMYFIGEGTRSDWQGYHTQYHVAWALILANIGIQYLIEMRGSETVNKRQCVRMATVLLAEAAIVLGAIAEFSLHRTTWLSLAAVLFGMLAVVPISPKDVVFVDFPHLSERAMLYVVFTFGEMIISIASYFEGSFSVRSTYFALMAFLIVVGLFLSYGMFYDHLIDREKKTNGLGYMFLHVFIIFAMNNITNSLEFMREEEIHLIPKLVFLLVSFAIYFIFLFAVGGRYAKVGCKRYPRFCLTVSVLGLIFTFLIFLFRNNMVFNIALSVVFVFSVFSMIYHYCRGADASAQEQTASGE
;
A
#
# COMPACT_ATOMS: atom_id res chain seq x y z
N MET A 1 -22.62 -5.55 -21.23
CA MET A 1 -22.47 -4.12 -21.57
C MET A 1 -23.66 -3.44 -20.91
N SER A 2 -23.50 -3.06 -19.64
CA SER A 2 -24.51 -2.35 -18.85
C SER A 2 -24.26 -0.84 -19.02
N GLU A 3 -25.11 -0.17 -19.79
CA GLU A 3 -25.21 1.29 -19.76
C GLU A 3 -25.95 1.66 -18.46
N ASP A 4 -25.25 2.39 -17.59
CA ASP A 4 -25.89 3.01 -16.45
C ASP A 4 -26.78 4.17 -16.94
N LEU A 5 -27.94 4.36 -16.28
CA LEU A 5 -28.99 5.33 -16.63
C LEU A 5 -28.52 6.81 -16.64
N THR A 6 -27.26 7.08 -16.32
CA THR A 6 -26.65 8.43 -16.30
C THR A 6 -25.81 8.77 -17.52
N GLY A 7 -25.63 7.84 -18.50
CA GLY A 7 -24.89 8.09 -19.74
C GLY A 7 -23.38 8.32 -19.59
N LYS A 8 -22.80 8.12 -18.41
CA LYS A 8 -21.35 8.16 -18.18
C LYS A 8 -20.79 6.75 -18.37
N LYS A 9 -19.97 6.59 -19.40
CA LYS A 9 -19.25 5.35 -19.67
C LYS A 9 -18.27 5.10 -18.51
N GLU A 10 -18.46 4.02 -17.74
CA GLU A 10 -17.52 3.60 -16.70
C GLU A 10 -16.10 3.48 -17.28
N LYS A 11 -15.14 4.11 -16.60
CA LYS A 11 -13.73 4.01 -16.96
C LYS A 11 -13.21 2.64 -16.49
N LYS A 12 -12.76 1.82 -17.44
CA LYS A 12 -12.18 0.49 -17.13
C LYS A 12 -10.67 0.60 -16.99
N VAL A 13 -10.11 -0.21 -16.10
CA VAL A 13 -8.66 -0.34 -15.96
C VAL A 13 -8.08 -0.97 -17.23
N GLU A 14 -7.07 -0.33 -17.80
CA GLU A 14 -6.41 -0.82 -19.02
C GLU A 14 -5.22 -1.72 -18.71
N TYR A 15 -4.88 -2.61 -19.66
CA TYR A 15 -3.74 -3.53 -19.52
C TYR A 15 -2.39 -2.81 -19.30
N VAL A 16 -2.23 -1.59 -19.86
CA VAL A 16 -1.01 -0.79 -19.64
C VAL A 16 -0.93 -0.29 -18.19
N GLU A 17 -2.06 0.02 -17.58
CA GLU A 17 -2.12 0.38 -16.15
C GLU A 17 -1.77 -0.83 -15.26
N LEU A 18 -2.21 -2.03 -15.64
CA LEU A 18 -1.90 -3.26 -14.91
C LEU A 18 -0.41 -3.60 -14.96
N ILE A 19 0.22 -3.47 -16.14
CA ILE A 19 1.67 -3.68 -16.28
C ILE A 19 2.43 -2.63 -15.46
N TYR A 20 1.95 -1.39 -15.47
CA TYR A 20 2.51 -0.32 -14.65
C TYR A 20 2.45 -0.67 -13.16
N ASP A 21 1.31 -1.13 -12.66
CA ASP A 21 1.12 -1.52 -11.27
C ASP A 21 2.04 -2.70 -10.86
N LEU A 22 2.25 -3.68 -11.75
CA LEU A 22 3.16 -4.81 -11.52
C LEU A 22 4.62 -4.38 -11.30
N ILE A 23 5.10 -3.34 -12.00
CA ILE A 23 6.47 -2.85 -11.83
C ILE A 23 6.66 -2.27 -10.42
N PHE A 24 5.66 -1.59 -9.86
CA PHE A 24 5.72 -1.07 -8.49
C PHE A 24 5.79 -2.19 -7.46
N VAL A 25 5.01 -3.24 -7.65
CA VAL A 25 5.06 -4.42 -6.77
C VAL A 25 6.41 -5.11 -6.83
N TYR A 26 6.98 -5.27 -8.04
CA TYR A 26 8.34 -5.78 -8.20
C TYR A 26 9.37 -4.94 -7.42
N VAL A 27 9.31 -3.62 -7.53
CA VAL A 27 10.25 -2.73 -6.82
C VAL A 27 10.07 -2.80 -5.31
N ILE A 28 8.83 -2.90 -4.82
CA ILE A 28 8.55 -3.10 -3.40
C ILE A 28 9.16 -4.41 -2.90
N GLY A 29 9.01 -5.50 -3.64
CA GLY A 29 9.67 -6.77 -3.33
C GLY A 29 11.19 -6.65 -3.29
N ARG A 30 11.79 -5.90 -4.23
CA ARG A 30 13.24 -5.62 -4.22
C ARG A 30 13.69 -4.82 -3.00
N ASN A 31 12.87 -3.90 -2.50
CA ASN A 31 13.17 -3.12 -1.29
C ASN A 31 13.37 -4.01 -0.05
N ASN A 32 12.79 -5.21 -0.01
CA ASN A 32 12.95 -6.16 1.10
C ASN A 32 14.42 -6.54 1.32
N LEU A 33 15.24 -6.56 0.26
CA LEU A 33 16.68 -6.86 0.36
C LEU A 33 17.43 -5.86 1.25
N LEU A 34 16.93 -4.63 1.41
CA LEU A 34 17.52 -3.63 2.32
C LEU A 34 17.46 -4.08 3.78
N LEU A 35 16.46 -4.90 4.14
CA LEU A 35 16.27 -5.39 5.50
C LEU A 35 17.23 -6.53 5.89
N HIS A 36 17.95 -7.14 4.95
CA HIS A 36 18.89 -8.23 5.21
C HIS A 36 20.25 -7.73 5.73
N SER A 37 20.28 -6.63 6.47
CA SER A 37 21.45 -6.09 7.15
C SER A 37 21.20 -6.04 8.66
N PHE A 38 21.75 -6.99 9.38
CA PHE A 38 21.48 -7.18 10.80
C PHE A 38 22.58 -6.61 11.72
N SER A 39 22.20 -6.19 12.91
CA SER A 39 23.10 -5.84 14.01
C SER A 39 22.35 -5.91 15.35
N ASN A 40 23.02 -6.30 16.41
CA ASN A 40 22.44 -6.39 17.75
C ASN A 40 21.12 -7.20 17.82
N GLY A 41 21.00 -8.23 16.98
CA GLY A 41 19.85 -9.13 16.96
C GLY A 41 18.58 -8.56 16.28
N PHE A 42 18.73 -7.50 15.47
CA PHE A 42 17.66 -6.99 14.61
C PHE A 42 18.24 -6.29 13.37
N VAL A 43 17.38 -5.82 12.48
CA VAL A 43 17.74 -5.01 11.32
C VAL A 43 18.46 -3.73 11.76
N LYS A 44 19.54 -3.37 11.08
CA LYS A 44 20.23 -2.09 11.36
C LYS A 44 19.27 -0.91 11.18
N PRO A 45 19.25 0.08 12.09
CA PRO A 45 18.37 1.25 11.98
C PRO A 45 18.52 1.99 10.64
N THR A 46 19.74 2.08 10.09
CA THR A 46 20.00 2.70 8.79
C THR A 46 19.39 1.91 7.63
N ALA A 47 19.42 0.59 7.69
CA ALA A 47 18.83 -0.31 6.70
C ALA A 47 17.29 -0.24 6.76
N PHE A 48 16.72 -0.25 7.96
CA PHE A 48 15.28 -0.09 8.15
C PHE A 48 14.78 1.27 7.66
N ASN A 49 15.54 2.35 7.94
CA ASN A 49 15.20 3.69 7.45
C ASN A 49 15.26 3.76 5.91
N ALA A 50 16.28 3.19 5.29
CA ALA A 50 16.38 3.12 3.83
C ALA A 50 15.20 2.32 3.23
N TYR A 51 14.87 1.16 3.81
CA TYR A 51 13.72 0.35 3.40
C TYR A 51 12.41 1.11 3.50
N ALA A 52 12.13 1.73 4.65
CA ALA A 52 10.90 2.48 4.87
C ALA A 52 10.78 3.65 3.89
N LEU A 53 11.88 4.41 3.71
CA LEU A 53 11.96 5.51 2.77
C LEU A 53 11.68 5.04 1.33
N CYS A 54 12.42 4.03 0.85
CA CYS A 54 12.29 3.54 -0.51
C CYS A 54 10.89 2.98 -0.78
N THR A 55 10.33 2.21 0.15
CA THR A 55 9.00 1.63 0.00
C THR A 55 7.91 2.70 -0.02
N LEU A 56 7.95 3.66 0.90
CA LEU A 56 6.97 4.74 0.94
C LEU A 56 7.07 5.67 -0.29
N ALA A 57 8.29 5.98 -0.76
CA ALA A 57 8.49 6.78 -1.98
C ALA A 57 7.90 6.09 -3.21
N VAL A 58 8.11 4.78 -3.36
CA VAL A 58 7.56 3.99 -4.47
C VAL A 58 6.03 3.96 -4.44
N ILE A 59 5.42 3.71 -3.28
CA ILE A 59 3.95 3.72 -3.14
C ILE A 59 3.39 5.13 -3.42
N GLN A 60 4.09 6.17 -2.99
CA GLN A 60 3.70 7.56 -3.24
C GLN A 60 3.74 7.92 -4.74
N ILE A 61 4.78 7.53 -5.46
CA ILE A 61 4.87 7.68 -6.91
C ILE A 61 3.67 7.01 -7.59
N TRP A 62 3.34 5.79 -7.18
CA TRP A 62 2.18 5.08 -7.68
C TRP A 62 0.89 5.86 -7.44
N ASN A 63 0.71 6.42 -6.25
CA ASN A 63 -0.45 7.25 -5.91
C ASN A 63 -0.56 8.47 -6.83
N PHE A 64 0.51 9.18 -7.09
CA PHE A 64 0.51 10.36 -7.97
C PHE A 64 0.13 10.00 -9.41
N SER A 65 0.72 8.93 -9.94
CA SER A 65 0.42 8.45 -11.30
C SER A 65 -1.03 7.97 -11.42
N THR A 66 -1.50 7.18 -10.45
CA THR A 66 -2.85 6.64 -10.42
C THR A 66 -3.90 7.75 -10.32
N TYR A 67 -3.65 8.76 -9.48
CA TYR A 67 -4.53 9.91 -9.35
C TYR A 67 -4.58 10.73 -10.65
N TYR A 68 -3.44 10.97 -11.31
CA TYR A 68 -3.39 11.62 -12.62
C TYR A 68 -4.22 10.88 -13.65
N ILE A 69 -4.00 9.58 -13.80
CA ILE A 69 -4.70 8.74 -14.78
C ILE A 69 -6.21 8.72 -14.49
N ASN A 70 -6.61 8.64 -13.23
CA ASN A 70 -8.01 8.64 -12.85
C ASN A 70 -8.73 9.94 -13.29
N VAL A 71 -8.13 11.10 -13.00
CA VAL A 71 -8.76 12.41 -13.24
C VAL A 71 -8.64 12.86 -14.70
N PHE A 72 -7.47 12.66 -15.31
CA PHE A 72 -7.12 13.23 -16.62
C PHE A 72 -6.85 12.20 -17.72
N GLY A 73 -6.66 10.93 -17.38
CA GLY A 73 -6.31 9.88 -18.34
C GLY A 73 -7.37 9.70 -19.42
N ARG A 74 -6.93 9.69 -20.68
CA ARG A 74 -7.74 9.54 -21.90
C ARG A 74 -7.26 8.38 -22.77
N HIS A 75 -6.34 7.55 -22.26
CA HIS A 75 -5.73 6.42 -22.95
C HIS A 75 -5.07 6.80 -24.30
N SER A 76 -4.42 7.97 -24.31
CA SER A 76 -3.73 8.49 -25.49
C SER A 76 -2.32 7.90 -25.63
N ILE A 77 -1.79 7.86 -26.86
CA ILE A 77 -0.40 7.46 -27.12
C ILE A 77 0.57 8.29 -26.26
N ARG A 78 0.30 9.58 -26.08
CA ARG A 78 1.10 10.45 -25.23
C ARG A 78 1.21 9.90 -23.79
N GLU A 79 0.08 9.56 -23.18
CA GLU A 79 0.04 9.02 -21.81
C GLU A 79 0.78 7.70 -21.71
N HIS A 80 0.63 6.81 -22.69
CA HIS A 80 1.38 5.55 -22.74
C HIS A 80 2.90 5.80 -22.78
N VAL A 81 3.37 6.78 -23.57
CA VAL A 81 4.80 7.15 -23.61
C VAL A 81 5.28 7.63 -22.23
N PHE A 82 4.52 8.48 -21.54
CA PHE A 82 4.86 8.94 -20.19
C PHE A 82 4.90 7.77 -19.18
N LEU A 83 3.95 6.83 -19.28
CA LEU A 83 3.96 5.63 -18.44
C LEU A 83 5.17 4.74 -18.72
N PHE A 84 5.52 4.50 -19.99
CA PHE A 84 6.71 3.71 -20.33
C PHE A 84 8.02 4.38 -19.88
N VAL A 85 8.11 5.71 -19.93
CA VAL A 85 9.26 6.44 -19.35
C VAL A 85 9.33 6.20 -17.83
N ASN A 86 8.20 6.30 -17.12
CA ASN A 86 8.17 5.97 -15.69
C ASN A 86 8.57 4.52 -15.40
N MET A 87 8.06 3.56 -16.17
CA MET A 87 8.43 2.14 -16.03
C MET A 87 9.95 1.94 -16.19
N PHE A 88 10.54 2.59 -17.19
CA PHE A 88 11.99 2.53 -17.41
C PHE A 88 12.77 3.14 -16.23
N LEU A 89 12.35 4.28 -15.73
CA LEU A 89 12.96 4.92 -14.55
C LEU A 89 12.78 4.09 -13.27
N MET A 90 11.64 3.40 -13.12
CA MET A 90 11.39 2.48 -11.99
C MET A 90 12.35 1.28 -11.98
N TYR A 91 12.87 0.86 -13.13
CA TYR A 91 13.93 -0.13 -13.19
C TYR A 91 15.19 0.32 -12.42
N PHE A 92 15.60 1.59 -12.60
CA PHE A 92 16.75 2.13 -11.86
C PHE A 92 16.48 2.25 -10.36
N ILE A 93 15.23 2.52 -9.97
CA ILE A 93 14.82 2.49 -8.56
C ILE A 93 14.96 1.07 -8.01
N GLY A 94 14.41 0.06 -8.67
CA GLY A 94 14.47 -1.34 -8.24
C GLY A 94 15.89 -1.89 -8.17
N GLU A 95 16.75 -1.55 -9.12
CA GLU A 95 18.16 -1.96 -9.12
C GLU A 95 19.02 -1.15 -8.12
N GLY A 96 18.61 0.09 -7.81
CA GLY A 96 19.27 0.93 -6.81
C GLY A 96 19.03 0.50 -5.36
N THR A 97 18.12 -0.46 -5.10
CA THR A 97 17.82 -0.98 -3.77
C THR A 97 18.57 -2.28 -3.44
N ARG A 98 19.82 -2.39 -3.89
CA ARG A 98 20.72 -3.51 -3.51
C ARG A 98 21.25 -3.29 -2.10
N SER A 99 21.94 -4.30 -1.55
CA SER A 99 22.56 -4.30 -0.22
C SER A 99 23.54 -3.13 0.01
N ASP A 100 24.10 -2.56 -1.05
CA ASP A 100 24.93 -1.34 -1.00
C ASP A 100 24.11 -0.08 -1.27
N TRP A 101 23.25 0.29 -0.32
CA TRP A 101 22.49 1.53 -0.37
C TRP A 101 23.38 2.77 -0.56
N GLN A 102 24.57 2.79 0.03
CA GLN A 102 25.45 3.96 -0.05
C GLN A 102 25.94 4.22 -1.48
N GLY A 103 26.24 3.17 -2.23
CA GLY A 103 26.68 3.28 -3.63
C GLY A 103 25.55 3.68 -4.59
N TYR A 104 24.32 3.29 -4.29
CA TYR A 104 23.15 3.50 -5.18
C TYR A 104 22.27 4.69 -4.80
N HIS A 105 22.50 5.34 -3.67
CA HIS A 105 21.69 6.45 -3.17
C HIS A 105 21.46 7.55 -4.23
N THR A 106 22.52 8.00 -4.92
CA THR A 106 22.42 9.04 -5.94
C THR A 106 21.57 8.62 -7.12
N GLN A 107 21.78 7.41 -7.64
CA GLN A 107 21.01 6.89 -8.79
C GLN A 107 19.53 6.76 -8.46
N TYR A 108 19.23 6.24 -7.27
CA TYR A 108 17.86 6.14 -6.76
C TYR A 108 17.17 7.50 -6.74
N HIS A 109 17.79 8.51 -6.14
CA HIS A 109 17.21 9.86 -6.00
C HIS A 109 17.07 10.58 -7.33
N VAL A 110 18.03 10.41 -8.25
CA VAL A 110 17.89 10.96 -9.61
C VAL A 110 16.71 10.33 -10.34
N ALA A 111 16.56 9.00 -10.31
CA ALA A 111 15.44 8.33 -10.93
C ALA A 111 14.10 8.76 -10.30
N TRP A 112 14.04 8.85 -8.98
CA TRP A 112 12.86 9.33 -8.25
C TRP A 112 12.48 10.76 -8.66
N ALA A 113 13.44 11.71 -8.66
CA ALA A 113 13.18 13.07 -9.07
C ALA A 113 12.71 13.17 -10.55
N LEU A 114 13.29 12.38 -11.44
CA LEU A 114 12.88 12.32 -12.85
C LEU A 114 11.45 11.79 -13.01
N ILE A 115 11.03 10.80 -12.24
CA ILE A 115 9.65 10.28 -12.27
C ILE A 115 8.68 11.35 -11.78
N LEU A 116 8.98 12.02 -10.66
CA LEU A 116 8.16 13.12 -10.16
C LEU A 116 8.05 14.26 -11.19
N ALA A 117 9.16 14.63 -11.82
CA ALA A 117 9.17 15.61 -12.89
C ALA A 117 8.35 15.18 -14.10
N ASN A 118 8.46 13.91 -14.51
CA ASN A 118 7.69 13.34 -15.61
C ASN A 118 6.17 13.41 -15.36
N ILE A 119 5.72 13.07 -14.14
CA ILE A 119 4.31 13.21 -13.73
C ILE A 119 3.91 14.70 -13.66
N GLY A 120 4.77 15.56 -13.08
CA GLY A 120 4.54 17.00 -13.01
C GLY A 120 4.36 17.67 -14.39
N ILE A 121 5.17 17.26 -15.37
CA ILE A 121 5.05 17.71 -16.76
C ILE A 121 3.70 17.30 -17.37
N GLN A 122 3.18 16.10 -17.09
CA GLN A 122 1.87 15.68 -17.56
C GLN A 122 0.77 16.64 -17.04
N TYR A 123 0.80 17.02 -15.76
CA TYR A 123 -0.12 18.02 -15.21
C TYR A 123 0.02 19.39 -15.89
N LEU A 124 1.24 19.85 -16.21
CA LEU A 124 1.45 21.12 -16.93
C LEU A 124 0.89 21.09 -18.37
N ILE A 125 0.96 19.93 -19.02
CA ILE A 125 0.37 19.76 -20.36
C ILE A 125 -1.16 19.83 -20.29
N GLU A 126 -1.78 19.12 -19.32
CA GLU A 126 -3.23 19.13 -19.12
C GLU A 126 -3.78 20.51 -18.72
N MET A 127 -3.00 21.33 -18.05
CA MET A 127 -3.38 22.69 -17.67
C MET A 127 -3.82 23.54 -18.87
N ARG A 128 -3.23 23.33 -20.05
CA ARG A 128 -3.49 24.14 -21.25
C ARG A 128 -4.87 23.95 -21.87
N GLY A 129 -5.50 22.80 -21.61
CA GLY A 129 -6.83 22.44 -22.19
C GLY A 129 -7.94 22.32 -21.14
N SER A 130 -7.68 22.60 -19.87
CA SER A 130 -8.60 22.33 -18.77
C SER A 130 -9.45 23.53 -18.36
N GLU A 131 -10.66 23.26 -17.84
CA GLU A 131 -11.52 24.25 -17.18
C GLU A 131 -10.87 24.82 -15.91
N THR A 132 -11.39 25.92 -15.40
CA THR A 132 -10.76 26.69 -14.29
C THR A 132 -10.46 25.85 -13.05
N VAL A 133 -11.35 24.96 -12.63
CA VAL A 133 -11.15 24.09 -11.45
C VAL A 133 -10.05 23.08 -11.71
N ASN A 134 -10.13 22.39 -12.83
CA ASN A 134 -9.11 21.41 -13.24
C ASN A 134 -7.75 22.08 -13.48
N LYS A 135 -7.73 23.29 -14.00
CA LYS A 135 -6.50 24.08 -14.18
C LYS A 135 -5.80 24.38 -12.86
N ARG A 136 -6.54 24.79 -11.81
CA ARG A 136 -5.97 25.00 -10.47
C ARG A 136 -5.38 23.71 -9.90
N GLN A 137 -6.09 22.60 -10.05
CA GLN A 137 -5.58 21.29 -9.63
C GLN A 137 -4.30 20.90 -10.37
N CYS A 138 -4.24 21.10 -11.68
CA CYS A 138 -3.03 20.83 -12.48
C CYS A 138 -1.84 21.67 -12.00
N VAL A 139 -2.01 22.99 -11.82
CA VAL A 139 -0.95 23.87 -11.33
C VAL A 139 -0.47 23.42 -9.94
N ARG A 140 -1.39 23.14 -9.04
CA ARG A 140 -1.07 22.72 -7.68
C ARG A 140 -0.29 21.39 -7.68
N MET A 141 -0.78 20.36 -8.38
CA MET A 141 -0.11 19.07 -8.44
C MET A 141 1.26 19.16 -9.12
N ALA A 142 1.37 19.91 -10.22
CA ALA A 142 2.66 20.16 -10.86
C ALA A 142 3.65 20.86 -9.90
N THR A 143 3.17 21.87 -9.16
CA THR A 143 4.02 22.59 -8.20
C THR A 143 4.50 21.66 -7.08
N VAL A 144 3.60 20.84 -6.51
CA VAL A 144 3.95 19.88 -5.46
C VAL A 144 4.98 18.88 -5.96
N LEU A 145 4.75 18.26 -7.13
CA LEU A 145 5.64 17.25 -7.69
C LEU A 145 7.02 17.81 -8.06
N LEU A 146 7.08 19.00 -8.65
CA LEU A 146 8.36 19.64 -9.00
C LEU A 146 9.11 20.14 -7.76
N ALA A 147 8.39 20.63 -6.74
CA ALA A 147 9.01 21.00 -5.46
C ALA A 147 9.55 19.75 -4.73
N GLU A 148 8.80 18.65 -4.69
CA GLU A 148 9.25 17.40 -4.14
C GLU A 148 10.49 16.87 -4.89
N ALA A 149 10.49 16.91 -6.22
CA ALA A 149 11.65 16.55 -7.04
C ALA A 149 12.89 17.39 -6.69
N ALA A 150 12.72 18.70 -6.45
CA ALA A 150 13.82 19.56 -6.02
C ALA A 150 14.36 19.19 -4.63
N ILE A 151 13.47 18.83 -3.67
CA ILE A 151 13.89 18.35 -2.35
C ILE A 151 14.65 17.02 -2.47
N VAL A 152 14.16 16.10 -3.31
CA VAL A 152 14.80 14.81 -3.59
C VAL A 152 16.20 15.00 -4.17
N LEU A 153 16.39 15.93 -5.10
CA LEU A 153 17.72 16.27 -5.63
C LEU A 153 18.63 16.90 -4.55
N GLY A 154 18.06 17.74 -3.68
CA GLY A 154 18.78 18.29 -2.51
C GLY A 154 19.24 17.20 -1.53
N ALA A 155 18.50 16.12 -1.40
CA ALA A 155 18.86 14.98 -0.54
C ALA A 155 20.14 14.27 -1.00
N ILE A 156 20.51 14.35 -2.29
CA ILE A 156 21.78 13.84 -2.81
C ILE A 156 22.95 14.61 -2.19
N ALA A 157 22.85 15.93 -2.11
CA ALA A 157 23.88 16.76 -1.49
C ALA A 157 23.96 16.53 0.03
N GLU A 158 22.81 16.44 0.72
CA GLU A 158 22.75 16.12 2.14
C GLU A 158 23.46 14.78 2.43
N PHE A 159 23.13 13.74 1.68
CA PHE A 159 23.74 12.42 1.89
C PHE A 159 25.25 12.42 1.61
N SER A 160 25.68 13.16 0.60
CA SER A 160 27.11 13.30 0.27
C SER A 160 27.90 13.99 1.37
N LEU A 161 27.32 15.01 2.02
CA LEU A 161 27.97 15.82 3.05
C LEU A 161 27.86 15.22 4.45
N HIS A 162 26.68 14.70 4.82
CA HIS A 162 26.33 14.34 6.19
C HIS A 162 26.02 12.86 6.39
N ARG A 163 25.88 12.07 5.31
CA ARG A 163 25.45 10.66 5.35
C ARG A 163 24.10 10.45 6.05
N THR A 164 23.23 11.47 6.00
CA THR A 164 21.86 11.44 6.54
C THR A 164 20.83 11.42 5.42
N THR A 165 19.59 11.07 5.74
CA THR A 165 18.47 10.93 4.79
C THR A 165 17.26 11.76 5.22
N TRP A 166 17.47 12.83 5.98
CA TRP A 166 16.39 13.67 6.50
C TRP A 166 15.61 14.39 5.39
N LEU A 167 16.32 14.91 4.37
CA LEU A 167 15.65 15.54 3.23
C LEU A 167 14.87 14.53 2.40
N SER A 168 15.35 13.30 2.26
CA SER A 168 14.59 12.24 1.60
C SER A 168 13.30 11.92 2.34
N LEU A 169 13.35 11.82 3.67
CA LEU A 169 12.16 11.62 4.49
C LEU A 169 11.22 12.83 4.42
N ALA A 170 11.79 14.04 4.46
CA ALA A 170 11.03 15.28 4.30
C ALA A 170 10.34 15.37 2.94
N ALA A 171 10.96 14.89 1.86
CA ALA A 171 10.36 14.82 0.52
C ALA A 171 9.10 13.95 0.53
N VAL A 172 9.18 12.71 1.06
CA VAL A 172 8.02 11.80 1.17
C VAL A 172 6.90 12.45 2.00
N LEU A 173 7.22 13.00 3.16
CA LEU A 173 6.22 13.67 4.02
C LEU A 173 5.61 14.90 3.34
N PHE A 174 6.43 15.70 2.67
CA PHE A 174 5.96 16.85 1.90
C PHE A 174 4.97 16.43 0.82
N GLY A 175 5.31 15.44 -0.02
CA GLY A 175 4.45 14.97 -1.08
C GLY A 175 3.15 14.37 -0.56
N MET A 176 3.17 13.65 0.58
CA MET A 176 1.95 13.11 1.21
C MET A 176 1.02 14.20 1.75
N LEU A 177 1.56 15.26 2.34
CA LEU A 177 0.78 16.31 2.99
C LEU A 177 0.35 17.41 2.02
N ALA A 178 1.22 17.80 1.07
CA ALA A 178 0.97 18.90 0.16
C ALA A 178 -0.13 18.63 -0.87
N VAL A 179 -0.47 17.36 -1.13
CA VAL A 179 -1.60 17.01 -2.02
C VAL A 179 -2.97 17.24 -1.37
N VAL A 180 -3.05 17.37 -0.05
CA VAL A 180 -4.32 17.61 0.64
C VAL A 180 -4.87 19.00 0.25
N PRO A 181 -6.13 19.11 -0.22
CA PRO A 181 -6.71 20.38 -0.60
C PRO A 181 -6.84 21.33 0.61
N ILE A 182 -6.37 22.56 0.45
CA ILE A 182 -6.51 23.60 1.49
C ILE A 182 -7.91 24.20 1.49
N SER A 183 -8.56 24.25 0.32
CA SER A 183 -9.90 24.83 0.15
C SER A 183 -10.89 23.81 -0.43
N PRO A 184 -12.16 23.77 0.05
CA PRO A 184 -13.21 22.95 -0.56
C PRO A 184 -13.44 23.27 -2.04
N LYS A 185 -13.12 24.50 -2.51
CA LYS A 185 -13.26 24.92 -3.90
C LYS A 185 -12.24 24.28 -4.85
N ASP A 186 -11.18 23.71 -4.29
CA ASP A 186 -10.10 23.05 -5.06
C ASP A 186 -10.26 21.53 -5.09
N VAL A 187 -11.41 21.02 -4.60
CA VAL A 187 -11.70 19.59 -4.60
C VAL A 187 -12.16 19.16 -5.98
N VAL A 188 -11.41 18.26 -6.61
CA VAL A 188 -11.82 17.54 -7.82
C VAL A 188 -12.32 16.17 -7.41
N PHE A 189 -13.52 15.79 -7.87
CA PHE A 189 -14.05 14.45 -7.67
C PHE A 189 -13.42 13.48 -8.66
N VAL A 190 -13.01 12.32 -8.14
CA VAL A 190 -12.45 11.24 -8.92
C VAL A 190 -13.56 10.31 -9.44
N ASP A 191 -13.25 9.53 -10.46
CA ASP A 191 -13.98 8.30 -10.78
C ASP A 191 -13.63 7.27 -9.71
N PHE A 192 -14.44 7.21 -8.64
CA PHE A 192 -14.12 6.40 -7.47
C PHE A 192 -14.23 4.90 -7.72
N PRO A 193 -15.19 4.38 -8.52
CA PRO A 193 -15.17 2.99 -8.98
C PRO A 193 -13.82 2.60 -9.57
N HIS A 194 -13.34 3.33 -10.57
CA HIS A 194 -12.05 3.09 -11.21
C HIS A 194 -10.85 3.23 -10.25
N LEU A 195 -10.85 4.25 -9.38
CA LEU A 195 -9.77 4.46 -8.40
C LEU A 195 -9.71 3.32 -7.38
N SER A 196 -10.87 2.90 -6.87
CA SER A 196 -10.96 1.82 -5.89
C SER A 196 -10.59 0.47 -6.50
N GLU A 197 -10.93 0.23 -7.77
CA GLU A 197 -10.50 -0.96 -8.51
C GLU A 197 -9.00 -1.01 -8.67
N ARG A 198 -8.34 0.08 -9.05
CA ARG A 198 -6.88 0.14 -9.15
C ARG A 198 -6.19 -0.09 -7.80
N ALA A 199 -6.70 0.53 -6.72
CA ALA A 199 -6.15 0.28 -5.39
C ALA A 199 -6.31 -1.19 -4.97
N MET A 200 -7.45 -1.80 -5.27
CA MET A 200 -7.69 -3.24 -5.04
C MET A 200 -6.71 -4.11 -5.84
N LEU A 201 -6.51 -3.82 -7.13
CA LEU A 201 -5.58 -4.56 -7.98
C LEU A 201 -4.14 -4.45 -7.47
N TYR A 202 -3.71 -3.28 -7.01
CA TYR A 202 -2.38 -3.12 -6.41
C TYR A 202 -2.22 -3.95 -5.14
N VAL A 203 -3.24 -4.00 -4.29
CA VAL A 203 -3.27 -4.86 -3.10
C VAL A 203 -3.21 -6.35 -3.51
N VAL A 204 -3.97 -6.76 -4.52
CA VAL A 204 -3.95 -8.15 -5.04
C VAL A 204 -2.57 -8.52 -5.56
N PHE A 205 -1.92 -7.65 -6.31
CA PHE A 205 -0.55 -7.89 -6.79
C PHE A 205 0.46 -7.97 -5.64
N THR A 206 0.28 -7.15 -4.60
CA THR A 206 1.12 -7.23 -3.39
C THR A 206 0.92 -8.56 -2.66
N PHE A 207 -0.30 -9.09 -2.60
CA PHE A 207 -0.53 -10.46 -2.10
C PHE A 207 0.15 -11.51 -2.97
N GLY A 208 0.18 -11.32 -4.28
CA GLY A 208 0.95 -12.18 -5.19
C GLY A 208 2.44 -12.20 -4.84
N GLU A 209 3.05 -11.05 -4.57
CA GLU A 209 4.44 -10.93 -4.12
C GLU A 209 4.67 -11.61 -2.76
N MET A 210 3.75 -11.46 -1.81
CA MET A 210 3.80 -12.18 -0.53
C MET A 210 3.84 -13.70 -0.73
N ILE A 211 3.06 -14.23 -1.66
CA ILE A 211 3.03 -15.67 -1.98
C ILE A 211 4.36 -16.10 -2.61
N ILE A 212 4.91 -15.29 -3.53
CA ILE A 212 6.22 -15.57 -4.16
C ILE A 212 7.31 -15.60 -3.11
N SER A 213 7.33 -14.68 -2.17
CA SER A 213 8.31 -14.63 -1.08
C SER A 213 8.29 -15.88 -0.19
N ILE A 214 7.15 -16.55 -0.04
CA ILE A 214 7.05 -17.83 0.69
C ILE A 214 7.89 -18.93 0.01
N ALA A 215 8.15 -18.84 -1.30
CA ALA A 215 8.99 -19.80 -2.00
C ALA A 215 10.41 -19.90 -1.40
N SER A 216 10.91 -18.83 -0.78
CA SER A 216 12.19 -18.82 -0.07
C SER A 216 12.27 -19.86 1.06
N TYR A 217 11.12 -20.29 1.63
CA TYR A 217 11.08 -21.34 2.65
C TYR A 217 11.57 -22.71 2.14
N PHE A 218 11.58 -22.90 0.82
CA PHE A 218 12.03 -24.16 0.18
C PHE A 218 13.45 -24.08 -0.36
N GLU A 219 14.13 -22.93 -0.17
CA GLU A 219 15.55 -22.83 -0.51
C GLU A 219 16.38 -23.73 0.42
N GLY A 220 17.14 -24.65 -0.16
CA GLY A 220 17.90 -25.67 0.56
C GLY A 220 17.23 -27.03 0.59
N SER A 221 17.37 -27.77 1.70
CA SER A 221 16.80 -29.12 1.84
C SER A 221 15.33 -29.06 2.22
N PHE A 222 14.49 -29.82 1.51
CA PHE A 222 13.08 -30.00 1.87
C PHE A 222 12.98 -30.67 3.25
N SER A 223 12.24 -30.06 4.17
CA SER A 223 12.01 -30.58 5.51
C SER A 223 10.57 -30.39 5.97
N VAL A 224 10.12 -31.24 6.87
CA VAL A 224 8.79 -31.12 7.50
C VAL A 224 8.62 -29.76 8.18
N ARG A 225 9.68 -29.27 8.80
CA ARG A 225 9.69 -27.96 9.45
C ARG A 225 9.51 -26.81 8.46
N SER A 226 10.26 -26.81 7.34
CA SER A 226 10.11 -25.80 6.27
C SER A 226 8.72 -25.80 5.67
N THR A 227 8.18 -27.01 5.38
CA THR A 227 6.80 -27.16 4.86
C THR A 227 5.75 -26.63 5.84
N TYR A 228 5.91 -26.88 7.13
CA TYR A 228 5.00 -26.36 8.16
C TYR A 228 5.01 -24.83 8.17
N PHE A 229 6.20 -24.19 8.22
CA PHE A 229 6.29 -22.73 8.23
C PHE A 229 5.76 -22.12 6.92
N ALA A 230 6.05 -22.71 5.77
CA ALA A 230 5.51 -22.28 4.49
C ALA A 230 3.98 -22.34 4.44
N LEU A 231 3.40 -23.47 4.94
CA LEU A 231 1.94 -23.62 5.01
C LEU A 231 1.32 -22.58 5.94
N MET A 232 1.89 -22.36 7.12
CA MET A 232 1.37 -21.37 8.07
C MET A 232 1.48 -19.95 7.49
N ALA A 233 2.61 -19.58 6.88
CA ALA A 233 2.79 -18.32 6.19
C ALA A 233 1.77 -18.13 5.07
N PHE A 234 1.56 -19.14 4.23
CA PHE A 234 0.55 -19.13 3.17
C PHE A 234 -0.86 -18.91 3.73
N LEU A 235 -1.24 -19.62 4.81
CA LEU A 235 -2.54 -19.46 5.45
C LEU A 235 -2.73 -18.04 6.02
N ILE A 236 -1.68 -17.44 6.60
CA ILE A 236 -1.73 -16.03 7.05
C ILE A 236 -2.05 -15.12 5.86
N VAL A 237 -1.31 -15.27 4.75
CA VAL A 237 -1.54 -14.47 3.53
C VAL A 237 -2.96 -14.65 3.01
N VAL A 238 -3.46 -15.88 2.93
CA VAL A 238 -4.85 -16.19 2.51
C VAL A 238 -5.86 -15.50 3.42
N GLY A 239 -5.70 -15.58 4.74
CA GLY A 239 -6.64 -14.96 5.67
C GLY A 239 -6.65 -13.42 5.59
N LEU A 240 -5.49 -12.78 5.37
CA LEU A 240 -5.40 -11.34 5.12
C LEU A 240 -6.07 -10.96 3.79
N PHE A 241 -5.81 -11.72 2.73
CA PHE A 241 -6.42 -11.52 1.41
C PHE A 241 -7.95 -11.60 1.48
N LEU A 242 -8.49 -12.65 2.11
CA LEU A 242 -9.92 -12.82 2.30
C LEU A 242 -10.53 -11.67 3.13
N SER A 243 -9.82 -11.20 4.15
CA SER A 243 -10.24 -10.06 4.97
C SER A 243 -10.36 -8.78 4.13
N TYR A 244 -9.37 -8.49 3.29
CA TYR A 244 -9.40 -7.34 2.38
C TYR A 244 -10.52 -7.48 1.33
N GLY A 245 -10.65 -8.65 0.71
CA GLY A 245 -11.68 -8.93 -0.30
C GLY A 245 -13.10 -8.71 0.24
N MET A 246 -13.38 -9.19 1.45
CA MET A 246 -14.68 -8.97 2.11
C MET A 246 -14.98 -7.49 2.32
N PHE A 247 -13.99 -6.67 2.70
CA PHE A 247 -14.15 -5.23 2.81
C PHE A 247 -14.45 -4.59 1.45
N TYR A 248 -13.68 -4.93 0.43
CA TYR A 248 -13.80 -4.37 -0.90
C TYR A 248 -15.15 -4.70 -1.56
N ASP A 249 -15.57 -5.96 -1.49
CA ASP A 249 -16.78 -6.42 -2.20
C ASP A 249 -18.08 -6.07 -1.48
N HIS A 250 -18.10 -6.11 -0.15
CA HIS A 250 -19.34 -6.02 0.62
C HIS A 250 -19.49 -4.73 1.41
N LEU A 251 -18.40 -4.15 1.93
CA LEU A 251 -18.47 -3.02 2.84
C LEU A 251 -18.28 -1.67 2.14
N ILE A 252 -17.37 -1.57 1.19
CA ILE A 252 -17.01 -0.29 0.56
C ILE A 252 -18.09 0.17 -0.41
N ASP A 253 -18.53 1.43 -0.25
CA ASP A 253 -19.39 2.14 -1.19
C ASP A 253 -18.55 2.70 -2.34
N ARG A 254 -18.51 1.98 -3.45
CA ARG A 254 -17.74 2.37 -4.65
C ARG A 254 -18.37 3.53 -5.41
N GLU A 255 -19.66 3.80 -5.21
CA GLU A 255 -20.38 4.94 -5.82
C GLU A 255 -20.22 6.25 -5.04
N LYS A 256 -19.47 6.23 -3.95
CA LYS A 256 -19.28 7.39 -3.07
C LYS A 256 -18.59 8.54 -3.78
N LYS A 257 -19.22 9.72 -3.79
CA LYS A 257 -18.60 10.95 -4.31
C LYS A 257 -17.50 11.43 -3.37
N THR A 258 -16.25 11.35 -3.84
CA THR A 258 -15.06 11.68 -3.05
C THR A 258 -13.94 12.23 -3.94
N ASN A 259 -12.97 12.90 -3.32
CA ASN A 259 -11.73 13.26 -4.02
C ASN A 259 -10.69 12.12 -4.03
N GLY A 260 -10.99 10.97 -3.46
CA GLY A 260 -10.15 9.78 -3.47
C GLY A 260 -8.86 9.85 -2.64
N LEU A 261 -8.36 11.04 -2.28
CA LEU A 261 -7.06 11.20 -1.61
C LEU A 261 -6.97 10.46 -0.28
N GLY A 262 -8.04 10.50 0.53
CA GLY A 262 -8.07 9.77 1.80
C GLY A 262 -8.06 8.25 1.59
N TYR A 263 -8.71 7.76 0.54
CA TYR A 263 -8.71 6.34 0.18
C TYR A 263 -7.31 5.87 -0.20
N MET A 264 -6.65 6.62 -1.08
CA MET A 264 -5.29 6.35 -1.51
C MET A 264 -4.29 6.43 -0.35
N PHE A 265 -4.43 7.44 0.52
CA PHE A 265 -3.58 7.61 1.70
C PHE A 265 -3.65 6.40 2.66
N LEU A 266 -4.85 5.89 2.93
CA LEU A 266 -5.03 4.71 3.78
C LEU A 266 -4.40 3.46 3.13
N HIS A 267 -4.47 3.32 1.79
CA HIS A 267 -3.88 2.21 1.07
C HIS A 267 -2.34 2.23 1.07
N VAL A 268 -1.70 3.41 1.19
CA VAL A 268 -0.23 3.48 1.40
C VAL A 268 0.18 2.61 2.59
N PHE A 269 -0.53 2.77 3.71
CA PHE A 269 -0.18 2.04 4.94
C PHE A 269 -0.60 0.58 4.90
N ILE A 270 -1.69 0.23 4.20
CA ILE A 270 -2.09 -1.17 3.98
C ILE A 270 -0.99 -1.89 3.22
N ILE A 271 -0.55 -1.34 2.07
CA ILE A 271 0.49 -1.93 1.23
C ILE A 271 1.84 -2.00 1.98
N PHE A 272 2.20 -0.93 2.69
CA PHE A 272 3.40 -0.91 3.51
C PHE A 272 3.36 -1.99 4.62
N ALA A 273 2.22 -2.17 5.28
CA ALA A 273 2.04 -3.20 6.29
C ALA A 273 2.12 -4.61 5.71
N MET A 274 1.53 -4.85 4.52
CA MET A 274 1.62 -6.13 3.83
C MET A 274 3.08 -6.51 3.54
N ASN A 275 3.85 -5.54 3.05
CA ASN A 275 5.28 -5.73 2.80
C ASN A 275 6.05 -6.04 4.10
N ASN A 276 5.74 -5.34 5.20
CA ASN A 276 6.31 -5.64 6.52
C ASN A 276 5.91 -7.02 7.03
N ILE A 277 4.67 -7.48 6.77
CA ILE A 277 4.24 -8.84 7.12
C ILE A 277 5.05 -9.87 6.34
N THR A 278 5.29 -9.65 5.04
CA THR A 278 6.15 -10.51 4.22
C THR A 278 7.53 -10.67 4.86
N ASN A 279 8.19 -9.55 5.17
CA ASN A 279 9.49 -9.57 5.85
C ASN A 279 9.43 -10.22 7.23
N SER A 280 8.35 -10.00 7.99
CA SER A 280 8.17 -10.64 9.30
C SER A 280 8.11 -12.16 9.18
N LEU A 281 7.46 -12.68 8.16
CA LEU A 281 7.40 -14.12 7.90
C LEU A 281 8.79 -14.66 7.52
N GLU A 282 9.57 -13.96 6.69
CA GLU A 282 10.95 -14.31 6.37
C GLU A 282 11.82 -14.31 7.63
N PHE A 283 11.71 -13.30 8.49
CA PHE A 283 12.47 -13.18 9.72
C PHE A 283 12.24 -14.31 10.72
N MET A 284 11.11 -15.01 10.63
CA MET A 284 10.87 -16.18 11.49
C MET A 284 11.93 -17.27 11.32
N ARG A 285 12.63 -17.32 10.18
CA ARG A 285 13.69 -18.28 9.87
C ARG A 285 15.10 -17.76 10.20
N GLU A 286 15.27 -16.43 10.27
CA GLU A 286 16.58 -15.81 10.45
C GLU A 286 17.09 -16.01 11.89
N GLU A 287 18.19 -16.76 12.03
CA GLU A 287 18.79 -17.04 13.35
C GLU A 287 19.48 -15.80 13.94
N GLU A 288 19.94 -14.88 13.11
CA GLU A 288 20.61 -13.64 13.52
C GLU A 288 19.66 -12.64 14.21
N ILE A 289 18.37 -12.79 14.05
CA ILE A 289 17.37 -11.90 14.64
C ILE A 289 16.87 -12.48 15.96
N HIS A 290 16.92 -11.69 17.01
CA HIS A 290 16.41 -12.06 18.33
C HIS A 290 14.89 -12.27 18.31
N LEU A 291 14.42 -13.17 19.17
CA LEU A 291 13.03 -13.61 19.21
C LEU A 291 12.03 -12.46 19.46
N ILE A 292 12.30 -11.60 20.45
CA ILE A 292 11.38 -10.50 20.79
C ILE A 292 11.22 -9.49 19.64
N PRO A 293 12.30 -8.97 19.00
CA PRO A 293 12.17 -8.14 17.81
C PRO A 293 11.35 -8.76 16.67
N LYS A 294 11.53 -10.07 16.38
CA LYS A 294 10.71 -10.78 15.37
C LYS A 294 9.22 -10.67 15.68
N LEU A 295 8.85 -11.01 16.91
CA LEU A 295 7.45 -11.02 17.34
C LEU A 295 6.85 -9.61 17.34
N VAL A 296 7.60 -8.62 17.85
CA VAL A 296 7.16 -7.21 17.85
C VAL A 296 6.94 -6.71 16.44
N PHE A 297 7.87 -7.01 15.51
CA PHE A 297 7.75 -6.57 14.12
C PHE A 297 6.51 -7.16 13.43
N LEU A 298 6.22 -8.45 13.66
CA LEU A 298 5.01 -9.11 13.15
C LEU A 298 3.74 -8.49 13.75
N LEU A 299 3.69 -8.31 15.07
CA LEU A 299 2.52 -7.76 15.76
C LEU A 299 2.21 -6.33 15.33
N VAL A 300 3.24 -5.48 15.20
CA VAL A 300 3.10 -4.11 14.72
C VAL A 300 2.61 -4.10 13.28
N SER A 301 3.14 -4.98 12.44
CA SER A 301 2.73 -5.08 11.03
C SER A 301 1.27 -5.50 10.88
N PHE A 302 0.79 -6.49 11.66
CA PHE A 302 -0.62 -6.85 11.72
C PHE A 302 -1.49 -5.69 12.24
N ALA A 303 -1.04 -5.01 13.29
CA ALA A 303 -1.78 -3.88 13.84
C ALA A 303 -1.94 -2.76 12.80
N ILE A 304 -0.89 -2.39 12.08
CA ILE A 304 -0.95 -1.38 11.02
C ILE A 304 -1.93 -1.85 9.92
N TYR A 305 -1.81 -3.08 9.44
CA TYR A 305 -2.70 -3.61 8.41
C TYR A 305 -4.17 -3.50 8.80
N PHE A 306 -4.57 -4.02 9.96
CA PHE A 306 -5.96 -4.02 10.39
C PHE A 306 -6.47 -2.63 10.77
N ILE A 307 -5.66 -1.77 11.40
CA ILE A 307 -6.03 -0.39 11.73
C ILE A 307 -6.39 0.37 10.43
N PHE A 308 -5.54 0.29 9.41
CA PHE A 308 -5.79 1.01 8.17
C PHE A 308 -6.90 0.36 7.33
N LEU A 309 -7.03 -0.95 7.33
CA LEU A 309 -8.16 -1.64 6.71
C LEU A 309 -9.49 -1.20 7.36
N PHE A 310 -9.56 -1.15 8.68
CA PHE A 310 -10.75 -0.68 9.39
C PHE A 310 -10.99 0.83 9.22
N ALA A 311 -9.94 1.63 9.09
CA ALA A 311 -10.08 3.05 8.77
C ALA A 311 -10.71 3.25 7.36
N VAL A 312 -10.33 2.43 6.38
CA VAL A 312 -10.98 2.42 5.05
C VAL A 312 -12.46 2.06 5.20
N GLY A 313 -12.79 0.97 5.90
CA GLY A 313 -14.17 0.57 6.16
C GLY A 313 -14.98 1.67 6.88
N GLY A 314 -14.42 2.26 7.93
CA GLY A 314 -15.12 3.31 8.69
C GLY A 314 -15.42 4.59 7.88
N ARG A 315 -14.57 4.91 6.90
CA ARG A 315 -14.71 6.13 6.10
C ARG A 315 -15.50 5.92 4.81
N TYR A 316 -15.42 4.74 4.21
CA TYR A 316 -15.94 4.46 2.88
C TYR A 316 -17.01 3.35 2.87
N ALA A 317 -17.54 2.94 4.02
CA ALA A 317 -18.62 1.96 4.11
C ALA A 317 -19.91 2.48 3.49
N LYS A 318 -20.71 1.54 2.98
CA LYS A 318 -22.10 1.76 2.54
C LYS A 318 -22.95 2.33 3.67
N VAL A 319 -23.94 3.14 3.32
CA VAL A 319 -24.90 3.68 4.28
C VAL A 319 -25.65 2.52 4.94
N GLY A 320 -25.76 2.53 6.28
CA GLY A 320 -26.46 1.50 7.02
C GLY A 320 -25.59 0.51 7.82
N CYS A 321 -24.26 0.60 7.73
CA CYS A 321 -23.35 -0.20 8.53
C CYS A 321 -23.41 0.18 10.02
N LYS A 322 -24.47 -0.27 10.70
CA LYS A 322 -24.70 -0.03 12.12
C LYS A 322 -23.67 -0.80 12.97
N ARG A 323 -23.30 -0.22 14.14
CA ARG A 323 -22.41 -0.85 15.14
C ARG A 323 -20.96 -1.06 14.71
N TYR A 324 -20.48 -0.40 13.64
CA TYR A 324 -19.10 -0.49 13.21
C TYR A 324 -18.05 -0.22 14.32
N PRO A 325 -18.21 0.80 15.20
CA PRO A 325 -17.27 1.01 16.30
C PRO A 325 -17.22 -0.17 17.30
N ARG A 326 -18.36 -0.83 17.55
CA ARG A 326 -18.39 -2.03 18.43
C ARG A 326 -17.67 -3.20 17.79
N PHE A 327 -17.85 -3.40 16.49
CA PHE A 327 -17.12 -4.38 15.72
C PHE A 327 -15.61 -4.14 15.83
N CYS A 328 -15.14 -2.92 15.56
CA CYS A 328 -13.72 -2.56 15.70
C CYS A 328 -13.20 -2.79 17.12
N LEU A 329 -13.97 -2.44 18.13
CA LEU A 329 -13.61 -2.69 19.54
C LEU A 329 -13.44 -4.19 19.82
N THR A 330 -14.36 -5.04 19.34
CA THR A 330 -14.27 -6.50 19.56
C THR A 330 -13.03 -7.08 18.90
N VAL A 331 -12.70 -6.66 17.66
CA VAL A 331 -11.46 -7.09 16.98
C VAL A 331 -10.22 -6.57 17.71
N SER A 332 -10.26 -5.34 18.25
CA SER A 332 -9.15 -4.80 19.03
C SER A 332 -8.89 -5.60 20.32
N VAL A 333 -9.95 -6.02 21.02
CA VAL A 333 -9.84 -6.90 22.20
C VAL A 333 -9.22 -8.25 21.81
N LEU A 334 -9.66 -8.85 20.68
CA LEU A 334 -9.06 -10.07 20.16
C LEU A 334 -7.56 -9.87 19.85
N GLY A 335 -7.18 -8.74 19.26
CA GLY A 335 -5.78 -8.39 18.98
C GLY A 335 -4.94 -8.26 20.25
N LEU A 336 -5.50 -7.71 21.33
CA LEU A 336 -4.81 -7.63 22.64
C LEU A 336 -4.63 -9.02 23.26
N ILE A 337 -5.64 -9.89 23.18
CA ILE A 337 -5.55 -11.29 23.63
C ILE A 337 -4.48 -12.02 22.83
N PHE A 338 -4.49 -11.88 21.51
CA PHE A 338 -3.48 -12.46 20.62
C PHE A 338 -2.07 -11.99 21.00
N THR A 339 -1.88 -10.69 21.19
CA THR A 339 -0.59 -10.12 21.61
C THR A 339 -0.13 -10.71 22.93
N PHE A 340 -1.02 -10.82 23.91
CA PHE A 340 -0.70 -11.44 25.20
C PHE A 340 -0.26 -12.91 25.04
N LEU A 341 -0.99 -13.69 24.24
CA LEU A 341 -0.67 -15.10 24.00
C LEU A 341 0.67 -15.28 23.26
N ILE A 342 0.97 -14.43 22.26
CA ILE A 342 2.26 -14.44 21.55
C ILE A 342 3.42 -14.23 22.54
N PHE A 343 3.32 -13.28 23.46
CA PHE A 343 4.37 -13.05 24.48
C PHE A 343 4.43 -14.15 25.54
N LEU A 344 3.29 -14.73 25.90
CA LEU A 344 3.24 -15.86 26.85
C LEU A 344 3.97 -17.08 26.28
N PHE A 345 3.77 -17.38 24.99
CA PHE A 345 4.38 -18.52 24.30
C PHE A 345 5.60 -18.14 23.45
N ARG A 346 6.23 -16.99 23.72
CA ARG A 346 7.29 -16.40 22.90
C ARG A 346 8.41 -17.38 22.50
N ASN A 347 8.75 -18.33 23.35
CA ASN A 347 9.83 -19.29 23.12
C ASN A 347 9.45 -20.42 22.13
N ASN A 348 8.18 -20.52 21.74
CA ASN A 348 7.70 -21.56 20.84
C ASN A 348 7.23 -20.97 19.52
N MET A 349 8.18 -20.83 18.57
CA MET A 349 7.88 -20.25 17.24
C MET A 349 6.88 -21.05 16.43
N VAL A 350 6.88 -22.39 16.57
CA VAL A 350 5.92 -23.28 15.90
C VAL A 350 4.50 -22.97 16.37
N PHE A 351 4.33 -22.76 17.67
CA PHE A 351 3.03 -22.39 18.23
C PHE A 351 2.65 -20.95 17.85
N ASN A 352 3.58 -20.02 17.89
CA ASN A 352 3.31 -18.60 17.59
C ASN A 352 2.84 -18.39 16.14
N ILE A 353 3.43 -19.09 15.16
CA ILE A 353 2.98 -18.96 13.77
C ILE A 353 1.58 -19.57 13.58
N ALA A 354 1.28 -20.72 14.22
CA ALA A 354 -0.06 -21.30 14.22
C ALA A 354 -1.09 -20.38 14.90
N LEU A 355 -0.72 -19.75 16.03
CA LEU A 355 -1.56 -18.78 16.71
C LEU A 355 -1.85 -17.56 15.83
N SER A 356 -0.88 -17.14 15.02
CA SER A 356 -1.06 -16.06 14.04
C SER A 356 -2.08 -16.43 12.96
N VAL A 357 -2.06 -17.67 12.47
CA VAL A 357 -3.09 -18.20 11.56
C VAL A 357 -4.47 -18.14 12.21
N VAL A 358 -4.59 -18.66 13.43
CA VAL A 358 -5.86 -18.65 14.18
C VAL A 358 -6.37 -17.22 14.37
N PHE A 359 -5.49 -16.29 14.72
CA PHE A 359 -5.86 -14.88 14.87
C PHE A 359 -6.40 -14.29 13.57
N VAL A 360 -5.66 -14.42 12.46
CA VAL A 360 -6.05 -13.84 11.17
C VAL A 360 -7.38 -14.43 10.67
N PHE A 361 -7.59 -15.75 10.78
CA PHE A 361 -8.87 -16.38 10.40
C PHE A 361 -10.00 -16.03 11.35
N SER A 362 -9.74 -15.81 12.65
CA SER A 362 -10.75 -15.33 13.58
C SER A 362 -11.21 -13.90 13.20
N VAL A 363 -10.28 -13.02 12.86
CA VAL A 363 -10.61 -11.67 12.36
C VAL A 363 -11.38 -11.75 11.05
N PHE A 364 -10.95 -12.59 10.10
CA PHE A 364 -11.68 -12.81 8.85
C PHE A 364 -13.12 -13.31 9.11
N SER A 365 -13.30 -14.28 9.99
CA SER A 365 -14.64 -14.79 10.35
C SER A 365 -15.53 -13.69 10.92
N MET A 366 -14.99 -12.83 11.78
CA MET A 366 -15.72 -11.68 12.33
C MET A 366 -16.10 -10.69 11.24
N ILE A 367 -15.19 -10.37 10.31
CA ILE A 367 -15.46 -9.51 9.15
C ILE A 367 -16.57 -10.11 8.28
N TYR A 368 -16.48 -11.39 7.97
CA TYR A 368 -17.44 -12.12 7.15
C TYR A 368 -18.86 -12.03 7.75
N HIS A 369 -19.01 -12.32 9.04
CA HIS A 369 -20.31 -12.24 9.71
C HIS A 369 -20.83 -10.79 9.79
N TYR A 370 -19.94 -9.82 10.02
CA TYR A 370 -20.31 -8.41 10.03
C TYR A 370 -20.84 -7.94 8.67
N CYS A 371 -20.12 -8.24 7.58
CA CYS A 371 -20.50 -7.84 6.24
C CYS A 371 -21.80 -8.49 5.79
N ARG A 372 -22.01 -9.79 6.04
CA ARG A 372 -23.28 -10.48 5.74
C ARG A 372 -24.46 -9.90 6.53
N GLY A 373 -24.27 -9.55 7.78
CA GLY A 373 -25.30 -8.90 8.57
C GLY A 373 -25.66 -7.51 8.05
N ALA A 374 -24.69 -6.77 7.51
CA ALA A 374 -24.92 -5.48 6.88
C ALA A 374 -25.72 -5.60 5.56
N ASP A 375 -25.38 -6.57 4.71
CA ASP A 375 -26.09 -6.84 3.45
C ASP A 375 -27.57 -7.25 3.71
N ALA A 376 -27.83 -8.12 4.68
CA ALA A 376 -29.18 -8.53 5.05
C ALA A 376 -30.02 -7.34 5.54
N SER A 377 -29.44 -6.47 6.39
CA SER A 377 -30.12 -5.26 6.88
C SER A 377 -30.43 -4.24 5.77
N ALA A 378 -29.59 -4.15 4.75
CA ALA A 378 -29.81 -3.28 3.59
C ALA A 378 -30.95 -3.79 2.70
N GLN A 379 -31.04 -5.12 2.50
CA GLN A 379 -32.12 -5.76 1.75
C GLN A 379 -33.49 -5.62 2.45
N GLU A 380 -33.54 -5.75 3.76
CA GLU A 380 -34.78 -5.55 4.54
C GLU A 380 -35.29 -4.12 4.47
N GLN A 381 -34.39 -3.11 4.43
CA GLN A 381 -34.77 -1.69 4.29
C GLN A 381 -35.31 -1.35 2.90
N THR A 382 -34.76 -1.95 1.83
CA THR A 382 -35.29 -1.81 0.47
C THR A 382 -36.64 -2.50 0.30
N ALA A 383 -36.84 -3.66 0.90
CA ALA A 383 -38.12 -4.39 0.86
C ALA A 383 -39.25 -3.75 1.72
N SER A 384 -38.88 -3.00 2.76
CA SER A 384 -39.85 -2.30 3.65
C SER A 384 -40.17 -0.85 3.22
N GLY A 385 -39.45 -0.35 2.19
CA GLY A 385 -39.69 0.99 1.61
C GLY A 385 -40.60 0.99 0.38
N GLU A 386 -41.08 -0.19 -0.05
CA GLU A 386 -42.23 -0.37 -0.95
C GLU A 386 -43.51 -0.57 -0.12
#